data_bc054b215d2d328dd44ddd71702f1bb6
#
_entry.id   bc054b215d2d328dd44ddd71702f1bb6
#
_cell.length_a   1.000
_cell.length_b   1.000
_cell.length_c   1.000
_cell.angle_alpha   90.00
_cell.angle_beta   90.00
_cell.angle_gamma   90.00
#
_symmetry.space_group_name_H-M   'P 1'
#
loop_
_entity.id
_entity.type
_entity.pdbx_description
1 polymer ?
#
loop_
_entity_poly.entity_id
_entity_poly.type
_entity_poly.pdbx_seq_one_letter_code
_entity_poly.pdbx_strand_id
1 'polypeptide(L)'
;MATERRGFTTVENMGLYRRYLAPRVVDMVCSPPALGAWRARAVEGLAGHVIEIGFGTGRNLPHYPSDVTRITAVEPSPIMRERAQRRIATQGIPVEFGGLDGQDLALPDSAFDAGVVTFSLCTIPDPRRALQELRRVIRPGGELRILEHGLSPDASVARWQHRLDGFEQRIADGCHLTRDPAALVSSAGWTVVGCYQRYAPGPKPWCYFTSLRAQ
;
A
#
# COMPACT_ATOMS: atom_id res chain seq x y z
N MET A 1 25.63 -12.21 -28.79
CA MET A 1 24.75 -13.04 -27.97
C MET A 1 23.80 -12.09 -27.26
N ALA A 2 22.55 -12.07 -27.71
CA ALA A 2 21.50 -11.18 -27.20
C ALA A 2 20.91 -11.80 -25.91
N THR A 3 21.03 -11.11 -24.79
CA THR A 3 20.34 -11.43 -23.55
C THR A 3 18.89 -11.02 -23.68
N GLU A 4 18.02 -12.02 -23.84
CA GLU A 4 16.57 -11.84 -23.76
C GLU A 4 16.20 -11.19 -22.41
N ARG A 5 15.78 -9.96 -22.47
CA ARG A 5 15.04 -9.31 -21.38
C ARG A 5 13.69 -9.99 -21.28
N ARG A 6 13.48 -10.81 -20.25
CA ARG A 6 12.17 -11.38 -19.94
C ARG A 6 11.19 -10.23 -19.72
N GLY A 7 10.17 -10.23 -20.58
CA GLY A 7 9.21 -9.16 -20.71
C GLY A 7 8.46 -8.87 -19.41
N PHE A 8 8.51 -7.63 -19.02
CA PHE A 8 7.52 -7.00 -18.13
C PHE A 8 6.15 -7.18 -18.78
N THR A 9 5.21 -7.79 -18.05
CA THR A 9 3.79 -7.68 -18.39
C THR A 9 3.37 -6.24 -18.13
N THR A 10 3.53 -5.43 -19.15
CA THR A 10 3.09 -4.05 -19.15
C THR A 10 1.58 -3.97 -18.94
N VAL A 11 1.11 -2.87 -18.39
CA VAL A 11 -0.31 -2.48 -18.17
C VAL A 11 -1.21 -2.77 -19.39
N GLU A 12 -0.63 -2.91 -20.58
CA GLU A 12 -1.32 -3.21 -21.84
C GLU A 12 -1.98 -4.60 -21.90
N ASN A 13 -1.52 -5.59 -21.12
CA ASN A 13 -2.10 -6.94 -21.09
C ASN A 13 -3.11 -7.17 -19.94
N MET A 14 -3.41 -6.16 -19.14
CA MET A 14 -4.46 -6.25 -18.13
C MET A 14 -5.83 -6.16 -18.81
N GLY A 15 -6.67 -7.20 -18.64
CA GLY A 15 -8.04 -7.19 -19.17
C GLY A 15 -8.82 -5.94 -18.78
N LEU A 16 -9.79 -5.51 -19.58
CA LEU A 16 -10.60 -4.29 -19.35
C LEU A 16 -11.14 -4.17 -17.93
N TYR A 17 -11.47 -5.30 -17.29
CA TYR A 17 -11.89 -5.33 -15.90
C TYR A 17 -10.80 -4.78 -14.95
N ARG A 18 -9.57 -5.30 -15.02
CA ARG A 18 -8.45 -4.88 -14.17
C ARG A 18 -8.06 -3.42 -14.44
N ARG A 19 -8.15 -3.01 -15.70
CA ARG A 19 -7.76 -1.65 -16.10
C ARG A 19 -8.77 -0.58 -15.66
N TYR A 20 -10.08 -0.86 -15.72
CA TYR A 20 -11.11 0.17 -15.56
C TYR A 20 -12.06 -0.07 -14.38
N LEU A 21 -12.38 -1.30 -14.03
CA LEU A 21 -13.40 -1.62 -13.02
C LEU A 21 -12.79 -1.93 -11.66
N ALA A 22 -11.81 -2.82 -11.60
CA ALA A 22 -11.20 -3.23 -10.34
C ALA A 22 -10.66 -2.04 -9.51
N PRO A 23 -9.92 -1.05 -10.11
CA PRO A 23 -9.48 0.12 -9.35
C PRO A 23 -10.64 0.93 -8.74
N ARG A 24 -11.78 1.01 -9.44
CA ARG A 24 -12.96 1.74 -8.92
C ARG A 24 -13.62 1.01 -7.76
N VAL A 25 -13.70 -0.32 -7.85
CA VAL A 25 -14.25 -1.16 -6.77
C VAL A 25 -13.36 -1.07 -5.53
N VAL A 26 -12.04 -1.21 -5.71
CA VAL A 26 -11.06 -1.08 -4.61
C VAL A 26 -11.15 0.32 -3.99
N ASP A 27 -11.17 1.39 -4.79
CA ASP A 27 -11.33 2.75 -4.27
C ASP A 27 -12.61 2.91 -3.45
N MET A 28 -13.73 2.34 -3.91
CA MET A 28 -15.01 2.39 -3.19
C MET A 28 -14.96 1.62 -1.86
N VAL A 29 -14.37 0.42 -1.86
CA VAL A 29 -14.24 -0.42 -0.65
C VAL A 29 -13.27 0.21 0.37
N CYS A 30 -12.21 0.87 -0.10
CA CYS A 30 -11.24 1.58 0.74
C CYS A 30 -11.66 3.02 1.10
N SER A 31 -12.92 3.41 0.81
CA SER A 31 -13.45 4.77 0.98
C SER A 31 -14.21 5.05 2.28
N PRO A 32 -14.74 4.08 3.05
CA PRO A 32 -15.60 4.38 4.16
C PRO A 32 -14.97 5.39 5.14
N PRO A 33 -15.75 6.35 5.68
CA PRO A 33 -15.28 7.31 6.67
C PRO A 33 -14.65 6.64 7.90
N ALA A 34 -15.10 5.43 8.24
CA ALA A 34 -14.56 4.63 9.32
C ALA A 34 -13.06 4.30 9.14
N LEU A 35 -12.53 4.33 7.91
CA LEU A 35 -11.11 4.14 7.63
C LEU A 35 -10.28 5.40 7.88
N GLY A 36 -10.89 6.57 8.04
CA GLY A 36 -10.19 7.83 8.30
C GLY A 36 -9.30 7.78 9.55
N ALA A 37 -9.83 7.25 10.66
CA ALA A 37 -9.07 7.11 11.89
C ALA A 37 -7.87 6.14 11.75
N TRP A 38 -8.02 5.08 10.95
CA TRP A 38 -6.93 4.14 10.66
C TRP A 38 -5.85 4.79 9.79
N ARG A 39 -6.26 5.58 8.78
CA ARG A 39 -5.33 6.32 7.92
C ARG A 39 -4.58 7.41 8.70
N ALA A 40 -5.29 8.16 9.55
CA ALA A 40 -4.66 9.14 10.42
C ALA A 40 -3.60 8.50 11.32
N ARG A 41 -3.92 7.36 11.95
CA ARG A 41 -2.95 6.59 12.75
C ARG A 41 -1.75 6.12 11.92
N ALA A 42 -1.98 5.69 10.67
CA ALA A 42 -0.90 5.18 9.82
C ALA A 42 0.14 6.26 9.49
N VAL A 43 -0.28 7.52 9.35
CA VAL A 43 0.62 8.61 8.98
C VAL A 43 0.98 9.55 10.15
N GLU A 44 0.51 9.23 11.37
CA GLU A 44 0.74 10.04 12.57
C GLU A 44 2.23 10.23 12.85
N GLY A 45 2.64 11.50 13.08
CA GLY A 45 4.00 11.88 13.44
C GLY A 45 5.02 11.77 12.31
N LEU A 46 4.60 11.51 11.07
CA LEU A 46 5.49 11.55 9.92
C LEU A 46 5.91 12.99 9.60
N ALA A 47 7.13 13.15 9.10
CA ALA A 47 7.72 14.44 8.72
C ALA A 47 8.63 14.29 7.50
N GLY A 48 8.95 15.41 6.85
CA GLY A 48 9.91 15.47 5.75
C GLY A 48 9.37 14.89 4.43
N HIS A 49 10.23 14.25 3.68
CA HIS A 49 9.91 13.67 2.37
C HIS A 49 9.46 12.22 2.52
N VAL A 50 8.21 11.95 2.18
CA VAL A 50 7.59 10.63 2.28
C VAL A 50 7.46 9.97 0.92
N ILE A 51 7.76 8.66 0.83
CA ILE A 51 7.37 7.82 -0.31
C ILE A 51 6.12 7.02 0.06
N GLU A 52 5.09 7.03 -0.80
CA GLU A 52 3.88 6.24 -0.62
C GLU A 52 3.69 5.26 -1.77
N ILE A 53 3.75 3.93 -1.49
CA ILE A 53 3.46 2.89 -2.47
C ILE A 53 1.97 2.53 -2.41
N GLY A 54 1.33 2.47 -3.59
CA GLY A 54 -0.10 2.28 -3.72
C GLY A 54 -0.88 3.54 -3.33
N PHE A 55 -0.45 4.68 -3.85
CA PHE A 55 -1.04 5.99 -3.55
C PHE A 55 -2.53 6.07 -3.85
N GLY A 56 -2.99 5.28 -4.83
CA GLY A 56 -4.38 5.22 -5.23
C GLY A 56 -4.92 6.58 -5.64
N THR A 57 -6.05 6.94 -5.08
CA THR A 57 -6.68 8.27 -5.30
C THR A 57 -6.25 9.33 -4.27
N GLY A 58 -5.15 9.10 -3.53
CA GLY A 58 -4.62 10.05 -2.55
C GLY A 58 -5.44 10.15 -1.25
N ARG A 59 -6.00 9.03 -0.79
CA ARG A 59 -6.88 9.02 0.39
C ARG A 59 -6.17 9.28 1.72
N ASN A 60 -4.85 9.14 1.76
CA ASN A 60 -4.06 9.49 2.94
C ASN A 60 -3.78 11.00 3.04
N LEU A 61 -3.85 11.74 1.92
CA LEU A 61 -3.52 13.16 1.87
C LEU A 61 -4.15 14.02 2.97
N PRO A 62 -5.47 13.89 3.27
CA PRO A 62 -6.10 14.69 4.33
C PRO A 62 -5.61 14.37 5.74
N HIS A 63 -4.85 13.30 5.92
CA HIS A 63 -4.42 12.79 7.22
C HIS A 63 -2.93 13.03 7.50
N TYR A 64 -2.14 13.40 6.50
CA TYR A 64 -0.73 13.69 6.71
C TYR A 64 -0.52 14.89 7.63
N PRO A 65 0.43 14.79 8.58
CA PRO A 65 0.83 15.93 9.39
C PRO A 65 1.41 17.07 8.55
N SER A 66 1.33 18.31 9.06
CA SER A 66 1.91 19.51 8.45
C SER A 66 3.43 19.44 8.29
N ASP A 67 4.09 18.58 9.07
CA ASP A 67 5.54 18.39 9.03
C ASP A 67 6.00 17.54 7.82
N VAL A 68 5.07 16.92 7.09
CA VAL A 68 5.34 16.28 5.79
C VAL A 68 5.48 17.36 4.74
N THR A 69 6.67 17.50 4.18
CA THR A 69 7.01 18.59 3.25
C THR A 69 6.70 18.26 1.80
N ARG A 70 6.74 16.99 1.42
CA ARG A 70 6.39 16.49 0.07
C ARG A 70 6.17 14.98 0.07
N ILE A 71 5.47 14.50 -0.95
CA ILE A 71 5.20 13.06 -1.13
C ILE A 71 5.63 12.64 -2.52
N THR A 72 6.40 11.55 -2.61
CA THR A 72 6.63 10.82 -3.86
C THR A 72 5.68 9.64 -3.91
N ALA A 73 4.73 9.67 -4.85
CA ALA A 73 3.68 8.69 -5.01
C ALA A 73 4.08 7.62 -6.04
N VAL A 74 3.90 6.35 -5.68
CA VAL A 74 4.05 5.21 -6.59
C VAL A 74 2.67 4.60 -6.81
N GLU A 75 2.17 4.68 -8.06
CA GLU A 75 0.82 4.22 -8.41
C GLU A 75 0.78 3.75 -9.86
N PRO A 76 0.52 2.44 -10.12
CA PRO A 76 0.48 1.90 -11.47
C PRO A 76 -0.74 2.31 -12.29
N SER A 77 -1.89 2.57 -11.63
CA SER A 77 -3.15 2.82 -12.32
C SER A 77 -3.28 4.27 -12.82
N PRO A 78 -3.32 4.52 -14.15
CA PRO A 78 -3.54 5.86 -14.68
C PRO A 78 -4.85 6.50 -14.18
N ILE A 79 -5.91 5.70 -14.01
CA ILE A 79 -7.23 6.16 -13.53
C ILE A 79 -7.13 6.63 -12.08
N MET A 80 -6.39 5.90 -11.24
CA MET A 80 -6.19 6.31 -9.85
C MET A 80 -5.37 7.60 -9.78
N ARG A 81 -4.31 7.71 -10.57
CA ARG A 81 -3.49 8.93 -10.66
C ARG A 81 -4.31 10.13 -11.12
N GLU A 82 -5.14 10.00 -12.15
CA GLU A 82 -6.05 11.05 -12.61
C GLU A 82 -7.02 11.50 -11.50
N ARG A 83 -7.62 10.54 -10.79
CA ARG A 83 -8.53 10.83 -9.67
C ARG A 83 -7.82 11.49 -8.49
N ALA A 84 -6.55 11.15 -8.25
CA ALA A 84 -5.75 11.74 -7.20
C ALA A 84 -5.53 13.23 -7.42
N GLN A 85 -5.43 13.70 -8.66
CA GLN A 85 -5.16 15.12 -8.99
C GLN A 85 -6.12 16.08 -8.28
N ARG A 86 -7.40 15.71 -8.14
CA ARG A 86 -8.39 16.55 -7.45
C ARG A 86 -8.05 16.74 -5.98
N ARG A 87 -7.56 15.67 -5.29
CA ARG A 87 -7.15 15.78 -3.88
C ARG A 87 -5.82 16.47 -3.74
N ILE A 88 -4.87 16.18 -4.61
CA ILE A 88 -3.57 16.85 -4.65
C ILE A 88 -3.77 18.37 -4.73
N ALA A 89 -4.64 18.82 -5.63
CA ALA A 89 -4.92 20.25 -5.82
C ALA A 89 -5.53 20.93 -4.59
N THR A 90 -6.12 20.19 -3.64
CA THR A 90 -6.83 20.76 -2.48
C THR A 90 -6.07 20.63 -1.16
N GLN A 91 -4.99 19.85 -1.10
CA GLN A 91 -4.34 19.48 0.19
C GLN A 91 -3.05 20.23 0.50
N GLY A 92 -2.51 21.01 -0.41
CA GLY A 92 -1.35 21.87 -0.14
C GLY A 92 0.00 21.16 0.03
N ILE A 93 0.04 19.83 0.17
CA ILE A 93 1.30 19.07 0.20
C ILE A 93 1.70 18.78 -1.24
N PRO A 94 2.93 19.16 -1.67
CA PRO A 94 3.46 18.80 -2.99
C PRO A 94 3.51 17.29 -3.18
N VAL A 95 2.92 16.79 -4.28
CA VAL A 95 2.93 15.36 -4.65
C VAL A 95 3.50 15.22 -6.04
N GLU A 96 4.51 14.36 -6.17
CA GLU A 96 5.08 13.95 -7.47
C GLU A 96 4.94 12.45 -7.66
N PHE A 97 4.72 12.01 -8.90
CA PHE A 97 4.67 10.57 -9.21
C PHE A 97 6.07 10.08 -9.57
N GLY A 98 6.65 9.26 -8.69
CA GLY A 98 8.03 8.75 -8.80
C GLY A 98 8.14 7.36 -9.42
N GLY A 99 7.02 6.69 -9.75
CA GLY A 99 7.09 5.35 -10.34
C GLY A 99 5.72 4.70 -10.52
N LEU A 100 5.76 3.54 -11.19
CA LEU A 100 4.59 2.70 -11.46
C LEU A 100 4.66 1.36 -10.71
N ASP A 101 5.85 0.90 -10.33
CA ASP A 101 6.07 -0.39 -9.67
C ASP A 101 6.83 -0.21 -8.37
N GLY A 102 6.20 -0.55 -7.26
CA GLY A 102 6.83 -0.52 -5.94
C GLY A 102 7.89 -1.61 -5.73
N GLN A 103 7.95 -2.61 -6.61
CA GLN A 103 8.91 -3.71 -6.57
C GLN A 103 10.24 -3.38 -7.28
N ASP A 104 10.28 -2.27 -8.02
CA ASP A 104 11.45 -1.82 -8.78
C ASP A 104 11.42 -0.29 -8.88
N LEU A 105 11.93 0.36 -7.85
CA LEU A 105 11.90 1.82 -7.74
C LEU A 105 13.14 2.42 -8.43
N ALA A 106 12.93 3.14 -9.53
CA ALA A 106 13.97 3.93 -10.19
C ALA A 106 14.27 5.22 -9.40
N LEU A 107 14.47 5.09 -8.08
CA LEU A 107 14.69 6.17 -7.14
C LEU A 107 16.01 5.95 -6.39
N PRO A 108 16.71 7.02 -5.99
CA PRO A 108 17.99 6.90 -5.32
C PRO A 108 17.85 6.30 -3.91
N ASP A 109 18.94 5.67 -3.45
CA ASP A 109 19.05 5.15 -2.10
C ASP A 109 18.95 6.27 -1.06
N SER A 110 18.35 6.00 0.09
CA SER A 110 18.31 6.89 1.26
C SER A 110 17.73 8.30 0.96
N ALA A 111 16.82 8.40 -0.01
CA ALA A 111 16.25 9.66 -0.47
C ALA A 111 15.02 10.13 0.33
N PHE A 112 14.45 9.25 1.14
CA PHE A 112 13.18 9.51 1.85
C PHE A 112 13.35 9.42 3.36
N ASP A 113 12.60 10.27 4.07
CA ASP A 113 12.54 10.28 5.53
C ASP A 113 11.66 9.15 6.06
N ALA A 114 10.60 8.81 5.32
CA ALA A 114 9.68 7.74 5.67
C ALA A 114 9.01 7.12 4.45
N GLY A 115 8.48 5.92 4.63
CA GLY A 115 7.64 5.22 3.66
C GLY A 115 6.27 4.88 4.22
N VAL A 116 5.25 4.91 3.36
CA VAL A 116 3.87 4.56 3.68
C VAL A 116 3.34 3.55 2.68
N VAL A 117 2.67 2.52 3.17
CA VAL A 117 1.89 1.59 2.34
C VAL A 117 0.55 1.33 3.02
N THR A 118 -0.53 1.60 2.30
CA THR A 118 -1.88 1.36 2.84
C THR A 118 -2.75 0.61 1.85
N PHE A 119 -3.25 -0.56 2.26
CA PHE A 119 -4.12 -1.42 1.45
C PHE A 119 -3.54 -1.74 0.07
N SER A 120 -2.24 -2.05 0.02
CA SER A 120 -1.51 -2.31 -1.23
C SER A 120 -0.62 -3.55 -1.16
N LEU A 121 -0.03 -3.88 0.01
CA LEU A 121 0.77 -5.11 0.16
C LEU A 121 -0.05 -6.38 -0.08
N CYS A 122 -1.37 -6.31 0.09
CA CYS A 122 -2.27 -7.43 -0.20
C CYS A 122 -2.34 -7.74 -1.70
N THR A 123 -2.12 -6.76 -2.59
CA THR A 123 -2.24 -6.91 -4.06
C THR A 123 -0.89 -6.97 -4.78
N ILE A 124 0.16 -6.39 -4.23
CA ILE A 124 1.51 -6.40 -4.84
C ILE A 124 1.96 -7.86 -5.06
N PRO A 125 2.37 -8.27 -6.28
CA PRO A 125 2.78 -9.65 -6.57
C PRO A 125 3.91 -10.15 -5.67
N ASP A 126 5.00 -9.39 -5.53
CA ASP A 126 6.09 -9.66 -4.59
C ASP A 126 6.19 -8.55 -3.53
N PRO A 127 5.40 -8.65 -2.44
CA PRO A 127 5.39 -7.63 -1.39
C PRO A 127 6.72 -7.57 -0.63
N ARG A 128 7.46 -8.67 -0.56
CA ARG A 128 8.78 -8.69 0.07
C ARG A 128 9.77 -7.82 -0.70
N ARG A 129 9.79 -7.92 -2.03
CA ARG A 129 10.63 -7.10 -2.89
C ARG A 129 10.27 -5.62 -2.77
N ALA A 130 8.98 -5.27 -2.75
CA ALA A 130 8.54 -3.89 -2.53
C ALA A 130 9.01 -3.34 -1.18
N LEU A 131 8.95 -4.15 -0.12
CA LEU A 131 9.44 -3.78 1.20
C LEU A 131 10.97 -3.64 1.25
N GLN A 132 11.71 -4.43 0.48
CA GLN A 132 13.17 -4.30 0.33
C GLN A 132 13.54 -3.04 -0.44
N GLU A 133 12.80 -2.68 -1.50
CA GLU A 133 12.98 -1.42 -2.21
C GLU A 133 12.71 -0.22 -1.29
N LEU A 134 11.64 -0.25 -0.50
CA LEU A 134 11.41 0.77 0.52
C LEU A 134 12.58 0.89 1.51
N ARG A 135 13.17 -0.25 1.91
CA ARG A 135 14.32 -0.24 2.81
C ARG A 135 15.57 0.39 2.17
N ARG A 136 15.73 0.23 0.86
CA ARG A 136 16.82 0.85 0.10
C ARG A 136 16.65 2.37 -0.02
N VAL A 137 15.44 2.81 -0.36
CA VAL A 137 15.19 4.23 -0.65
C VAL A 137 14.94 5.09 0.59
N ILE A 138 14.51 4.49 1.70
CA ILE A 138 14.36 5.19 2.99
C ILE A 138 15.74 5.28 3.65
N ARG A 139 16.07 6.46 4.18
CA ARG A 139 17.36 6.71 4.85
C ARG A 139 17.49 5.88 6.14
N PRO A 140 18.71 5.57 6.58
CA PRO A 140 18.94 4.98 7.90
C PRO A 140 18.28 5.82 9.01
N GLY A 141 17.55 5.16 9.90
CA GLY A 141 16.76 5.81 10.94
C GLY A 141 15.41 6.36 10.50
N GLY A 142 15.08 6.24 9.20
CA GLY A 142 13.74 6.54 8.71
C GLY A 142 12.71 5.48 9.10
N GLU A 143 11.43 5.76 8.89
CA GLU A 143 10.33 4.92 9.35
C GLU A 143 9.52 4.35 8.18
N LEU A 144 9.05 3.11 8.35
CA LEU A 144 8.05 2.49 7.48
C LEU A 144 6.72 2.40 8.24
N ARG A 145 5.64 2.86 7.60
CA ARG A 145 4.27 2.81 8.12
C ARG A 145 3.41 1.95 7.21
N ILE A 146 2.73 0.99 7.80
CA ILE A 146 1.84 0.06 7.08
C ILE A 146 0.45 0.13 7.69
N LEU A 147 -0.55 0.15 6.83
CA LEU A 147 -1.95 -0.11 7.17
C LEU A 147 -2.51 -1.11 6.18
N GLU A 148 -2.81 -2.31 6.65
CA GLU A 148 -3.29 -3.41 5.79
C GLU A 148 -4.37 -4.22 6.49
N HIS A 149 -5.23 -4.86 5.69
CA HIS A 149 -5.96 -6.03 6.17
C HIS A 149 -5.06 -7.26 6.07
N GLY A 150 -5.37 -8.30 6.83
CA GLY A 150 -4.56 -9.50 6.79
C GLY A 150 -5.20 -10.69 7.48
N LEU A 151 -4.40 -11.76 7.59
CA LEU A 151 -4.85 -13.01 8.20
C LEU A 151 -5.29 -12.77 9.65
N SER A 152 -6.50 -13.20 9.95
CA SER A 152 -7.08 -13.11 11.29
C SER A 152 -6.46 -14.14 12.23
N PRO A 153 -6.22 -13.79 13.51
CA PRO A 153 -5.84 -14.76 14.55
C PRO A 153 -7.01 -15.67 14.97
N ASP A 154 -8.24 -15.29 14.65
CA ASP A 154 -9.41 -16.12 14.89
C ASP A 154 -9.46 -17.26 13.86
N ALA A 155 -9.27 -18.50 14.32
CA ALA A 155 -9.21 -19.69 13.47
C ALA A 155 -10.48 -19.90 12.62
N SER A 156 -11.64 -19.47 13.12
CA SER A 156 -12.90 -19.58 12.36
C SER A 156 -12.92 -18.60 11.19
N VAL A 157 -12.44 -17.38 11.39
CA VAL A 157 -12.32 -16.35 10.35
C VAL A 157 -11.21 -16.71 9.37
N ALA A 158 -10.04 -17.17 9.85
CA ALA A 158 -8.93 -17.59 9.02
C ALA A 158 -9.34 -18.70 8.04
N ARG A 159 -10.14 -19.69 8.49
CA ARG A 159 -10.69 -20.72 7.58
C ARG A 159 -11.53 -20.13 6.45
N TRP A 160 -12.31 -19.09 6.73
CA TRP A 160 -13.07 -18.40 5.70
C TRP A 160 -12.16 -17.59 4.77
N GLN A 161 -11.17 -16.91 5.31
CA GLN A 161 -10.19 -16.18 4.51
C GLN A 161 -9.48 -17.12 3.51
N HIS A 162 -9.00 -18.27 3.96
CA HIS A 162 -8.38 -19.27 3.07
C HIS A 162 -9.34 -19.80 1.97
N ARG A 163 -10.63 -19.96 2.27
CA ARG A 163 -11.62 -20.40 1.26
C ARG A 163 -11.93 -19.29 0.25
N LEU A 164 -11.93 -18.05 0.67
CA LEU A 164 -12.31 -16.90 -0.16
C LEU A 164 -11.11 -16.32 -0.92
N ASP A 165 -9.88 -16.59 -0.50
CA ASP A 165 -8.65 -15.96 -1.01
C ASP A 165 -8.52 -16.07 -2.53
N GLY A 166 -8.72 -17.26 -3.10
CA GLY A 166 -8.64 -17.45 -4.55
C GLY A 166 -9.75 -16.74 -5.34
N PHE A 167 -10.92 -16.53 -4.75
CA PHE A 167 -11.98 -15.72 -5.35
C PHE A 167 -11.64 -14.23 -5.26
N GLU A 168 -11.19 -13.77 -4.10
CA GLU A 168 -10.78 -12.39 -3.86
C GLU A 168 -9.67 -11.94 -4.83
N GLN A 169 -8.65 -12.76 -5.04
CA GLN A 169 -7.58 -12.48 -6.00
C GLN A 169 -8.11 -12.22 -7.42
N ARG A 170 -9.19 -12.86 -7.82
CA ARG A 170 -9.78 -12.69 -9.16
C ARG A 170 -10.58 -11.40 -9.30
N ILE A 171 -11.27 -10.97 -8.24
CA ILE A 171 -12.18 -9.82 -8.29
C ILE A 171 -11.58 -8.52 -7.74
N ALA A 172 -10.59 -8.61 -6.86
CA ALA A 172 -9.96 -7.48 -6.19
C ALA A 172 -8.48 -7.32 -6.59
N ASP A 173 -8.21 -7.42 -7.88
CA ASP A 173 -6.90 -7.14 -8.51
C ASP A 173 -5.71 -7.87 -7.88
N GLY A 174 -5.89 -9.14 -7.50
CA GLY A 174 -4.84 -9.94 -6.88
C GLY A 174 -4.75 -9.80 -5.35
N CYS A 175 -5.76 -9.22 -4.71
CA CYS A 175 -5.78 -9.07 -3.26
C CYS A 175 -5.80 -10.42 -2.54
N HIS A 176 -4.88 -10.59 -1.59
CA HIS A 176 -4.76 -11.77 -0.73
C HIS A 176 -5.31 -11.47 0.68
N LEU A 177 -6.32 -12.24 1.09
CA LEU A 177 -6.89 -12.16 2.45
C LEU A 177 -6.01 -12.83 3.52
N THR A 178 -5.06 -13.65 3.09
CA THR A 178 -4.29 -14.56 3.96
C THR A 178 -2.86 -14.08 4.24
N ARG A 179 -2.48 -12.90 3.75
CA ARG A 179 -1.18 -12.31 4.05
C ARG A 179 -1.13 -11.82 5.51
N ASP A 180 0.01 -12.03 6.16
CA ASP A 180 0.32 -11.43 7.45
C ASP A 180 1.26 -10.23 7.25
N PRO A 181 0.78 -8.98 7.40
CA PRO A 181 1.60 -7.81 7.17
C PRO A 181 2.81 -7.70 8.10
N ALA A 182 2.69 -8.13 9.37
CA ALA A 182 3.79 -8.05 10.31
C ALA A 182 4.89 -9.06 9.97
N ALA A 183 4.52 -10.29 9.62
CA ALA A 183 5.46 -11.31 9.16
C ALA A 183 6.16 -10.90 7.85
N LEU A 184 5.43 -10.31 6.90
CA LEU A 184 6.00 -9.81 5.65
C LEU A 184 7.06 -8.73 5.91
N VAL A 185 6.74 -7.73 6.73
CA VAL A 185 7.63 -6.62 7.07
C VAL A 185 8.90 -7.15 7.74
N SER A 186 8.75 -8.04 8.73
CA SER A 186 9.90 -8.65 9.42
C SER A 186 10.77 -9.49 8.46
N SER A 187 10.14 -10.26 7.55
CA SER A 187 10.86 -11.09 6.58
C SER A 187 11.64 -10.29 5.53
N ALA A 188 11.26 -9.03 5.31
CA ALA A 188 11.96 -8.10 4.42
C ALA A 188 13.12 -7.36 5.12
N GLY A 189 13.40 -7.69 6.38
CA GLY A 189 14.53 -7.15 7.15
C GLY A 189 14.23 -5.89 7.93
N TRP A 190 12.96 -5.51 8.09
CA TRP A 190 12.53 -4.42 8.95
C TRP A 190 12.32 -4.87 10.39
N THR A 191 12.62 -4.01 11.35
CA THR A 191 12.30 -4.21 12.77
C THR A 191 10.97 -3.56 13.09
N VAL A 192 9.97 -4.36 13.42
CA VAL A 192 8.65 -3.85 13.85
C VAL A 192 8.77 -3.27 15.26
N VAL A 193 8.58 -1.96 15.40
CA VAL A 193 8.68 -1.22 16.67
C VAL A 193 7.32 -0.88 17.27
N GLY A 194 6.25 -1.06 16.53
CA GLY A 194 4.88 -0.89 17.00
C GLY A 194 3.89 -1.58 16.09
N CYS A 195 2.92 -2.28 16.67
CA CYS A 195 1.89 -3.00 15.92
C CYS A 195 0.55 -2.88 16.65
N TYR A 196 -0.46 -2.44 15.93
CA TYR A 196 -1.84 -2.33 16.42
C TYR A 196 -2.75 -3.11 15.48
N GLN A 197 -3.39 -4.13 16.03
CA GLN A 197 -4.24 -5.04 15.26
C GLN A 197 -5.62 -5.15 15.90
N ARG A 198 -6.67 -4.99 15.10
CA ARG A 198 -8.05 -5.26 15.53
C ARG A 198 -9.01 -5.34 14.36
N TYR A 199 -10.19 -5.85 14.62
CA TYR A 199 -11.29 -5.77 13.68
C TYR A 199 -11.82 -4.33 13.57
N ALA A 200 -11.93 -3.86 12.33
CA ALA A 200 -12.74 -2.70 11.97
C ALA A 200 -14.21 -3.12 11.77
N PRO A 201 -15.16 -2.19 11.75
CA PRO A 201 -16.55 -2.48 11.39
C PRO A 201 -16.64 -3.06 9.98
N GLY A 202 -17.38 -4.16 9.83
CA GLY A 202 -17.62 -4.83 8.55
C GLY A 202 -17.50 -6.36 8.63
N PRO A 203 -17.56 -7.05 7.49
CA PRO A 203 -17.43 -8.50 7.44
C PRO A 203 -16.03 -8.95 7.88
N LYS A 204 -15.95 -9.78 8.92
CA LYS A 204 -14.70 -10.17 9.57
C LYS A 204 -13.57 -10.66 8.63
N PRO A 205 -13.85 -11.44 7.57
CA PRO A 205 -12.77 -11.91 6.67
C PRO A 205 -11.98 -10.78 5.99
N TRP A 206 -12.55 -9.59 5.83
CA TRP A 206 -11.90 -8.44 5.18
C TRP A 206 -11.46 -7.36 6.16
N CYS A 207 -11.92 -7.41 7.42
CA CYS A 207 -11.85 -6.28 8.33
C CYS A 207 -10.90 -6.49 9.51
N TYR A 208 -10.01 -7.48 9.49
CA TYR A 208 -8.93 -7.57 10.46
C TYR A 208 -7.75 -6.73 9.96
N PHE A 209 -7.56 -5.58 10.59
CA PHE A 209 -6.57 -4.58 10.16
C PHE A 209 -5.34 -4.58 11.06
N THR A 210 -4.21 -4.36 10.41
CA THR A 210 -2.89 -4.17 11.02
C THR A 210 -2.38 -2.79 10.67
N SER A 211 -2.16 -1.95 11.68
CA SER A 211 -1.39 -0.71 11.56
C SER A 211 -0.06 -0.92 12.27
N LEU A 212 1.05 -0.84 11.56
CA LEU A 212 2.36 -1.05 12.14
C LEU A 212 3.36 0.04 11.77
N ARG A 213 4.36 0.17 12.63
CA ARG A 213 5.54 1.00 12.46
C ARG A 213 6.77 0.11 12.51
N ALA A 214 7.71 0.32 11.57
CA ALA A 214 8.97 -0.41 11.50
C ALA A 214 10.15 0.52 11.19
N GLN A 215 11.36 0.07 11.55
CA GLN A 215 12.63 0.76 11.33
C GLN A 215 13.71 -0.21 10.83
#